data_8195c75ea1809963ebd08cbb0a37b5a0
#
_entry.id   8195c75ea1809963ebd08cbb0a37b5a0
#
_cell.length_a   1.000
_cell.length_b   1.000
_cell.length_c   1.000
_cell.angle_alpha   90.00
_cell.angle_beta   90.00
_cell.angle_gamma   90.00
#
_symmetry.space_group_name_H-M   'P 1'
#
loop_
_entity.id
_entity.type
_entity.pdbx_description
1 polymer ?
#
loop_
_entity_poly.entity_id
_entity_poly.type
_entity_poly.pdbx_seq_one_letter_code
_entity_poly.pdbx_strand_id
1 'polypeptide(L)'
;EGTVHLFSLMALFSYANFRSNERMISGARYMEAPGQWICKLGSLPRILRVHSKRQALEQLDYYEKYGFLTYEWLDKENEIIRFSIINWKEHCTSLQYNYYSYKGSGFFFFPLPVGRMLLRVAHKTEGIVFSELDAIMDMWLHTILNDPKVRGSEYMPVVYYSNMRGVPLLSYTYLAKRWGWSKSRVGRFMLKAGE
;
A
#
# COMPACT_ATOMS: atom_id res chain seq x y z
N GLU A 1 8.32 -3.09 14.04
CA GLU A 1 8.48 -2.97 12.58
C GLU A 1 7.92 -4.20 11.91
N GLY A 2 7.30 -4.03 10.73
CA GLY A 2 6.76 -5.13 9.94
C GLY A 2 7.69 -5.51 8.79
N THR A 3 7.49 -6.69 8.21
CA THR A 3 8.24 -7.19 7.05
C THR A 3 7.42 -7.19 5.76
N VAL A 4 6.14 -6.77 5.82
CA VAL A 4 5.19 -6.86 4.69
C VAL A 4 5.22 -5.63 3.81
N HIS A 5 5.40 -4.44 4.41
CA HIS A 5 5.51 -3.15 3.73
C HIS A 5 4.29 -2.76 2.86
N LEU A 6 3.09 -3.25 3.19
CA LEU A 6 1.87 -2.96 2.43
C LEU A 6 1.50 -1.47 2.49
N PHE A 7 1.57 -0.87 3.68
CA PHE A 7 1.35 0.57 3.87
C PHE A 7 2.31 1.40 3.02
N SER A 8 3.60 1.06 3.03
CA SER A 8 4.63 1.80 2.29
C SER A 8 4.40 1.74 0.78
N LEU A 9 3.97 0.58 0.25
CA LEU A 9 3.61 0.45 -1.17
C LEU A 9 2.42 1.35 -1.52
N MET A 10 1.37 1.33 -0.69
CA MET A 10 0.21 2.21 -0.88
C MET A 10 0.59 3.69 -0.84
N ALA A 11 1.50 4.07 0.07
CA ALA A 11 2.01 5.42 0.14
C ALA A 11 2.72 5.82 -1.17
N LEU A 12 3.59 4.96 -1.73
CA LEU A 12 4.24 5.24 -3.03
C LEU A 12 3.23 5.39 -4.17
N PHE A 13 2.20 4.54 -4.22
CA PHE A 13 1.12 4.69 -5.20
C PHE A 13 0.40 6.04 -5.07
N SER A 14 0.20 6.54 -3.84
CA SER A 14 -0.47 7.83 -3.62
C SER A 14 0.35 9.04 -4.08
N TYR A 15 1.66 8.90 -4.19
CA TYR A 15 2.56 9.94 -4.70
C TYR A 15 2.78 9.88 -6.21
N ALA A 16 2.55 8.72 -6.84
CA ALA A 16 2.72 8.55 -8.27
C ALA A 16 1.75 9.43 -9.07
N ASN A 17 2.25 10.14 -10.06
CA ASN A 17 1.45 11.07 -10.85
C ASN A 17 0.49 10.35 -11.81
N PHE A 18 -0.73 10.85 -11.93
CA PHE A 18 -1.71 10.38 -12.92
C PHE A 18 -1.47 10.98 -14.31
N ARG A 19 -0.82 12.13 -14.38
CA ARG A 19 -0.52 12.86 -15.62
C ARG A 19 0.94 13.24 -15.62
N SER A 20 1.47 13.53 -16.81
CA SER A 20 2.79 14.14 -16.93
C SER A 20 2.83 15.45 -16.15
N ASN A 21 3.89 15.66 -15.41
CA ASN A 21 4.08 16.82 -14.56
C ASN A 21 5.54 17.29 -14.63
N GLU A 22 5.76 18.56 -14.40
CA GLU A 22 7.08 19.15 -14.25
C GLU A 22 7.32 19.46 -12.77
N ARG A 23 8.48 19.04 -12.26
CA ARG A 23 8.86 19.26 -10.87
C ARG A 23 10.20 19.97 -10.76
N MET A 24 10.25 21.03 -9.96
CA MET A 24 11.48 21.71 -9.60
C MET A 24 12.04 21.13 -8.29
N ILE A 25 13.28 20.62 -8.32
CA ILE A 25 13.97 20.11 -7.13
C ILE A 25 15.42 20.63 -7.17
N SER A 26 15.84 21.28 -6.09
CA SER A 26 17.21 21.83 -5.97
C SER A 26 17.63 22.73 -7.14
N GLY A 27 16.69 23.47 -7.73
CA GLY A 27 16.93 24.39 -8.87
C GLY A 27 16.95 23.73 -10.26
N ALA A 28 16.83 22.40 -10.34
CA ALA A 28 16.75 21.66 -11.60
C ALA A 28 15.30 21.26 -11.92
N ARG A 29 14.98 21.22 -13.23
CA ARG A 29 13.68 20.76 -13.74
C ARG A 29 13.72 19.28 -14.07
N TYR A 30 12.72 18.57 -13.63
CA TYR A 30 12.54 17.15 -13.89
C TYR A 30 11.14 16.88 -14.45
N MET A 31 11.06 16.07 -15.50
CA MET A 31 9.79 15.61 -16.06
C MET A 31 9.38 14.29 -15.44
N GLU A 32 8.16 14.23 -14.96
CA GLU A 32 7.52 13.02 -14.41
C GLU A 32 6.45 12.54 -15.39
N ALA A 33 6.54 11.29 -15.81
CA ALA A 33 5.47 10.62 -16.58
C ALA A 33 4.39 10.06 -15.62
N PRO A 34 3.22 9.65 -16.15
CA PRO A 34 2.24 8.92 -15.35
C PRO A 34 2.83 7.68 -14.69
N GLY A 35 2.53 7.47 -13.42
CA GLY A 35 3.08 6.39 -12.60
C GLY A 35 4.46 6.68 -12.00
N GLN A 36 5.02 7.86 -12.27
CA GLN A 36 6.32 8.27 -11.73
C GLN A 36 6.18 9.31 -10.62
N TRP A 37 7.18 9.34 -9.77
CA TRP A 37 7.41 10.42 -8.83
C TRP A 37 8.89 10.63 -8.56
N ILE A 38 9.29 11.90 -8.45
CA ILE A 38 10.69 12.31 -8.23
C ILE A 38 10.78 13.01 -6.89
N CYS A 39 11.75 12.62 -6.08
CA CYS A 39 11.97 13.21 -4.77
C CYS A 39 13.42 13.14 -4.31
N LYS A 40 13.73 13.89 -3.26
CA LYS A 40 14.95 13.68 -2.49
C LYS A 40 14.83 12.41 -1.64
N LEU A 41 15.86 11.59 -1.61
CA LEU A 41 15.92 10.40 -0.77
C LEU A 41 15.58 10.71 0.70
N GLY A 42 16.01 11.88 1.20
CA GLY A 42 15.74 12.32 2.56
C GLY A 42 14.25 12.47 2.92
N SER A 43 13.34 12.55 1.94
CA SER A 43 11.89 12.61 2.20
C SER A 43 11.24 11.23 2.36
N LEU A 44 11.85 10.18 1.81
CA LEU A 44 11.28 8.83 1.82
C LEU A 44 11.08 8.22 3.21
N PRO A 45 12.00 8.35 4.18
CA PRO A 45 11.81 7.76 5.51
C PRO A 45 10.50 8.18 6.17
N ARG A 46 10.14 9.46 6.05
CA ARG A 46 8.89 9.97 6.58
C ARG A 46 7.66 9.40 5.87
N ILE A 47 7.73 9.25 4.54
CA ILE A 47 6.64 8.75 3.70
C ILE A 47 6.41 7.25 3.96
N LEU A 48 7.49 6.49 3.98
CA LEU A 48 7.44 5.03 4.16
C LEU A 48 7.33 4.61 5.64
N ARG A 49 7.36 5.58 6.57
CA ARG A 49 7.33 5.34 8.01
C ARG A 49 8.47 4.44 8.49
N VAL A 50 9.68 4.73 8.01
CA VAL A 50 10.94 4.08 8.41
C VAL A 50 11.88 5.08 9.07
N HIS A 51 12.91 4.58 9.75
CA HIS A 51 13.79 5.42 10.58
C HIS A 51 14.98 6.00 9.80
N SER A 52 15.34 5.43 8.64
CA SER A 52 16.54 5.85 7.92
C SER A 52 16.39 5.80 6.40
N LYS A 53 17.25 6.55 5.69
CA LYS A 53 17.38 6.49 4.23
C LYS A 53 17.73 5.07 3.77
N ARG A 54 18.57 4.36 4.51
CA ARG A 54 18.95 2.98 4.21
C ARG A 54 17.74 2.06 4.20
N GLN A 55 16.91 2.11 5.25
CA GLN A 55 15.69 1.32 5.30
C GLN A 55 14.69 1.69 4.19
N ALA A 56 14.65 2.96 3.78
CA ALA A 56 13.82 3.38 2.65
C ALA A 56 14.32 2.76 1.34
N LEU A 57 15.63 2.73 1.09
CA LEU A 57 16.21 2.05 -0.07
C LEU A 57 15.98 0.54 -0.03
N GLU A 58 16.19 -0.11 1.11
CA GLU A 58 15.91 -1.55 1.30
C GLU A 58 14.45 -1.90 0.93
N GLN A 59 13.49 -1.00 1.23
CA GLN A 59 12.10 -1.18 0.78
C GLN A 59 11.92 -0.97 -0.72
N LEU A 60 12.59 0.01 -1.34
CA LEU A 60 12.55 0.18 -2.79
C LEU A 60 13.15 -1.03 -3.50
N ASP A 61 14.30 -1.54 -3.03
CA ASP A 61 14.93 -2.76 -3.54
C ASP A 61 14.00 -3.97 -3.44
N TYR A 62 13.28 -4.09 -2.31
CA TYR A 62 12.28 -5.13 -2.13
C TYR A 62 11.17 -5.03 -3.19
N TYR A 63 10.62 -3.84 -3.42
CA TYR A 63 9.55 -3.67 -4.42
C TYR A 63 10.06 -3.87 -5.84
N GLU A 64 11.27 -3.45 -6.17
CA GLU A 64 11.88 -3.67 -7.47
C GLU A 64 12.11 -5.16 -7.72
N LYS A 65 12.69 -5.88 -6.74
CA LYS A 65 12.90 -7.33 -6.79
C LYS A 65 11.63 -8.12 -7.10
N TYR A 66 10.48 -7.67 -6.59
CA TYR A 66 9.19 -8.36 -6.78
C TYR A 66 8.32 -7.75 -7.88
N GLY A 67 8.86 -6.81 -8.67
CA GLY A 67 8.20 -6.26 -9.85
C GLY A 67 7.03 -5.31 -9.56
N PHE A 68 7.07 -4.58 -8.46
CA PHE A 68 6.06 -3.57 -8.14
C PHE A 68 6.41 -2.20 -8.70
N LEU A 69 7.68 -1.83 -8.68
CA LEU A 69 8.21 -0.59 -9.21
C LEU A 69 9.64 -0.78 -9.69
N THR A 70 10.16 0.22 -10.39
CA THR A 70 11.59 0.43 -10.61
C THR A 70 12.00 1.76 -10.03
N TYR A 71 13.28 1.94 -9.69
CA TYR A 71 13.78 3.24 -9.29
C TYR A 71 15.19 3.50 -9.82
N GLU A 72 15.51 4.77 -9.97
CA GLU A 72 16.83 5.20 -10.48
C GLU A 72 17.28 6.50 -9.81
N TRP A 73 18.56 6.70 -9.77
CA TRP A 73 19.18 7.94 -9.35
C TRP A 73 19.23 8.92 -10.52
N LEU A 74 18.55 10.06 -10.39
CA LEU A 74 18.65 11.16 -11.37
C LEU A 74 19.85 12.07 -11.05
N ASP A 75 20.15 12.25 -9.77
CA ASP A 75 21.26 13.05 -9.28
C ASP A 75 21.73 12.44 -7.96
N LYS A 76 22.95 11.85 -7.98
CA LYS A 76 23.52 11.21 -6.80
C LYS A 76 24.04 12.21 -5.78
N GLU A 77 24.56 13.36 -6.24
CA GLU A 77 25.11 14.39 -5.35
C GLU A 77 24.00 15.05 -4.53
N ASN A 78 22.88 15.36 -5.16
CA ASN A 78 21.70 15.95 -4.52
C ASN A 78 20.73 14.91 -3.95
N GLU A 79 21.08 13.63 -4.01
CA GLU A 79 20.26 12.49 -3.57
C GLU A 79 18.85 12.50 -4.18
N ILE A 80 18.75 12.78 -5.48
CA ILE A 80 17.45 12.81 -6.20
C ILE A 80 17.25 11.46 -6.88
N ILE A 81 16.09 10.86 -6.60
CA ILE A 81 15.66 9.59 -7.16
C ILE A 81 14.32 9.75 -7.87
N ARG A 82 14.08 8.90 -8.86
CA ARG A 82 12.79 8.68 -9.49
C ARG A 82 12.36 7.25 -9.26
N PHE A 83 11.12 7.03 -8.84
CA PHE A 83 10.52 5.72 -8.93
C PHE A 83 9.40 5.71 -9.97
N SER A 84 9.15 4.53 -10.53
CA SER A 84 8.14 4.28 -11.55
C SER A 84 7.36 3.03 -11.19
N ILE A 85 6.05 3.14 -11.03
CA ILE A 85 5.18 2.00 -10.77
C ILE A 85 5.04 1.17 -12.05
N ILE A 86 5.31 -0.12 -11.95
CA ILE A 86 5.19 -1.06 -13.07
C ILE A 86 3.70 -1.24 -13.41
N ASN A 87 3.39 -1.30 -14.70
CA ASN A 87 2.02 -1.48 -15.23
C ASN A 87 1.02 -0.41 -14.76
N TRP A 88 1.48 0.83 -14.50
CA TRP A 88 0.63 1.91 -14.01
C TRP A 88 -0.65 2.09 -14.82
N LYS A 89 -0.57 2.04 -16.15
CA LYS A 89 -1.74 2.19 -17.04
C LYS A 89 -2.80 1.11 -16.77
N GLU A 90 -2.39 -0.13 -16.56
CA GLU A 90 -3.30 -1.25 -16.29
C GLU A 90 -3.98 -1.09 -14.93
N HIS A 91 -3.28 -0.54 -13.95
CA HIS A 91 -3.84 -0.27 -12.63
C HIS A 91 -4.86 0.87 -12.65
N CYS A 92 -4.76 1.79 -13.62
CA CYS A 92 -5.60 3.00 -13.71
C CYS A 92 -6.74 2.88 -14.72
N THR A 93 -6.77 1.86 -15.60
CA THR A 93 -7.78 1.74 -16.67
C THR A 93 -9.21 1.58 -16.17
N SER A 94 -9.41 0.97 -15.01
CA SER A 94 -10.75 0.86 -14.39
C SER A 94 -11.30 2.20 -13.89
N LEU A 95 -10.47 3.23 -13.82
CA LEU A 95 -10.83 4.57 -13.33
C LEU A 95 -11.39 5.50 -14.41
N GLN A 96 -11.26 5.13 -15.70
CA GLN A 96 -11.67 6.00 -16.81
C GLN A 96 -13.17 6.32 -16.83
N TYR A 97 -14.01 5.44 -16.32
CA TYR A 97 -15.47 5.62 -16.35
C TYR A 97 -16.04 6.60 -15.32
N ASN A 98 -15.34 6.85 -14.21
CA ASN A 98 -15.84 7.72 -13.13
C ASN A 98 -14.99 8.97 -12.88
N TYR A 99 -13.87 9.13 -13.56
CA TYR A 99 -12.90 10.18 -13.26
C TYR A 99 -13.39 11.59 -13.61
N TYR A 100 -14.26 11.73 -14.61
CA TYR A 100 -14.73 13.04 -15.07
C TYR A 100 -15.78 13.69 -14.17
N SER A 101 -16.40 12.96 -13.26
CA SER A 101 -17.42 13.49 -12.35
C SER A 101 -16.88 13.95 -11.00
N TYR A 102 -15.63 13.65 -10.67
CA TYR A 102 -15.05 13.96 -9.37
C TYR A 102 -14.18 15.21 -9.42
N LYS A 103 -14.74 16.35 -8.98
CA LYS A 103 -14.02 17.62 -8.77
C LYS A 103 -13.39 17.73 -7.37
N GLY A 104 -13.34 16.65 -6.60
CA GLY A 104 -12.82 16.61 -5.24
C GLY A 104 -11.32 16.27 -5.20
N SER A 105 -10.56 17.00 -4.39
CA SER A 105 -9.24 16.58 -3.94
C SER A 105 -9.39 15.53 -2.85
N GLY A 106 -8.57 14.46 -2.87
CA GLY A 106 -8.46 13.55 -1.74
C GLY A 106 -8.81 12.08 -1.96
N PHE A 107 -9.11 11.66 -3.19
CA PHE A 107 -9.20 10.24 -3.53
C PHE A 107 -7.95 9.75 -4.20
N PHE A 108 -7.49 8.63 -3.70
CA PHE A 108 -6.49 7.82 -4.37
C PHE A 108 -7.03 6.40 -4.43
N PHE A 109 -6.94 5.80 -5.61
CA PHE A 109 -7.38 4.43 -5.82
C PHE A 109 -6.17 3.51 -5.75
N PHE A 110 -6.14 2.64 -4.74
CA PHE A 110 -5.13 1.60 -4.68
C PHE A 110 -5.64 0.34 -5.35
N PRO A 111 -4.92 -0.22 -6.34
CA PRO A 111 -5.38 -1.42 -7.05
C PRO A 111 -5.37 -2.63 -6.12
N LEU A 112 -6.54 -3.19 -5.81
CA LEU A 112 -6.67 -4.40 -4.97
C LEU A 112 -5.80 -5.57 -5.44
N PRO A 113 -5.67 -5.85 -6.77
CA PRO A 113 -4.78 -6.92 -7.25
C PRO A 113 -3.33 -6.74 -6.83
N VAL A 114 -2.82 -5.50 -6.82
CA VAL A 114 -1.44 -5.19 -6.40
C VAL A 114 -1.24 -5.48 -4.91
N GLY A 115 -2.17 -5.03 -4.06
CA GLY A 115 -2.14 -5.34 -2.63
C GLY A 115 -2.18 -6.85 -2.35
N ARG A 116 -3.06 -7.57 -3.05
CA ARG A 116 -3.14 -9.03 -2.96
C ARG A 116 -1.88 -9.73 -3.45
N MET A 117 -1.24 -9.23 -4.50
CA MET A 117 0.04 -9.75 -5.01
C MET A 117 1.13 -9.58 -3.95
N LEU A 118 1.26 -8.39 -3.35
CA LEU A 118 2.22 -8.15 -2.27
C LEU A 118 1.99 -9.08 -1.08
N LEU A 119 0.74 -9.25 -0.65
CA LEU A 119 0.41 -10.18 0.43
C LEU A 119 0.79 -11.63 0.10
N ARG A 120 0.59 -12.07 -1.15
CA ARG A 120 1.02 -13.41 -1.59
C ARG A 120 2.54 -13.58 -1.55
N VAL A 121 3.28 -12.56 -1.95
CA VAL A 121 4.75 -12.55 -1.87
C VAL A 121 5.19 -12.62 -0.41
N ALA A 122 4.62 -11.77 0.42
CA ALA A 122 4.91 -11.73 1.84
C ALA A 122 4.61 -13.09 2.52
N HIS A 123 3.46 -13.71 2.25
CA HIS A 123 3.08 -15.00 2.86
C HIS A 123 3.94 -16.21 2.43
N LYS A 124 4.77 -16.08 1.42
CA LYS A 124 5.77 -17.09 1.04
C LYS A 124 7.09 -16.94 1.79
N THR A 125 7.28 -15.84 2.51
CA THR A 125 8.50 -15.56 3.24
C THR A 125 8.34 -16.02 4.68
N GLU A 126 9.31 -16.77 5.20
CA GLU A 126 9.33 -17.15 6.61
C GLU A 126 9.50 -15.92 7.51
N GLY A 127 8.90 -15.96 8.69
CA GLY A 127 9.03 -14.86 9.67
C GLY A 127 8.21 -13.61 9.37
N ILE A 128 7.08 -13.74 8.66
CA ILE A 128 6.15 -12.62 8.42
C ILE A 128 5.74 -11.96 9.73
N VAL A 129 5.90 -10.64 9.78
CA VAL A 129 5.34 -9.79 10.84
C VAL A 129 4.73 -8.55 10.18
N PHE A 130 3.44 -8.31 10.43
CA PHE A 130 2.76 -7.08 10.03
C PHE A 130 3.09 -5.96 11.00
N SER A 131 3.28 -4.75 10.50
CA SER A 131 3.15 -3.55 11.31
C SER A 131 1.66 -3.29 11.61
N GLU A 132 1.35 -2.40 12.57
CA GLU A 132 -0.04 -1.99 12.80
C GLU A 132 -0.67 -1.32 11.57
N LEU A 133 0.12 -0.53 10.83
CA LEU A 133 -0.32 0.08 9.58
C LEU A 133 -0.61 -0.96 8.50
N ASP A 134 0.24 -1.98 8.37
CA ASP A 134 0.00 -3.08 7.42
C ASP A 134 -1.27 -3.88 7.78
N ALA A 135 -1.53 -4.07 9.07
CA ALA A 135 -2.73 -4.75 9.54
C ALA A 135 -4.01 -3.95 9.21
N ILE A 136 -3.99 -2.62 9.39
CA ILE A 136 -5.08 -1.74 8.96
C ILE A 136 -5.31 -1.85 7.45
N MET A 137 -4.23 -1.77 6.66
CA MET A 137 -4.32 -1.87 5.20
C MET A 137 -4.81 -3.25 4.76
N ASP A 138 -4.39 -4.31 5.43
CA ASP A 138 -4.88 -5.67 5.19
C ASP A 138 -6.39 -5.77 5.44
N MET A 139 -6.89 -5.21 6.53
CA MET A 139 -8.33 -5.15 6.79
C MET A 139 -9.07 -4.35 5.72
N TRP A 140 -8.55 -3.19 5.30
CA TRP A 140 -9.16 -2.38 4.24
C TRP A 140 -9.23 -3.12 2.89
N LEU A 141 -8.18 -3.85 2.52
CA LEU A 141 -8.16 -4.66 1.30
C LEU A 141 -9.17 -5.83 1.32
N HIS A 142 -9.66 -6.17 2.51
CA HIS A 142 -10.66 -7.22 2.72
C HIS A 142 -12.02 -6.68 3.17
N THR A 143 -12.20 -5.37 3.10
CA THR A 143 -13.51 -4.75 3.38
C THR A 143 -14.44 -4.96 2.19
N ILE A 144 -15.64 -5.44 2.49
CA ILE A 144 -16.70 -5.72 1.54
C ILE A 144 -17.93 -4.91 1.93
N LEU A 145 -18.58 -4.31 0.93
CA LEU A 145 -19.82 -3.59 1.07
C LEU A 145 -20.79 -4.09 0.00
N ASN A 146 -22.05 -4.31 0.41
CA ASN A 146 -23.16 -4.68 -0.47
C ASN A 146 -22.90 -5.95 -1.31
N ASP A 147 -22.35 -6.99 -0.67
CA ASP A 147 -22.20 -8.33 -1.28
C ASP A 147 -23.20 -9.29 -0.61
N PRO A 148 -24.21 -9.81 -1.34
CA PRO A 148 -25.22 -10.71 -0.77
C PRO A 148 -24.66 -12.02 -0.21
N LYS A 149 -23.43 -12.36 -0.57
CA LYS A 149 -22.71 -13.54 -0.04
C LYS A 149 -22.05 -13.30 1.32
N VAL A 150 -21.98 -12.04 1.77
CA VAL A 150 -21.29 -11.63 2.99
C VAL A 150 -22.29 -10.99 3.93
N ARG A 151 -22.71 -11.73 4.96
CA ARG A 151 -23.70 -11.30 5.93
C ARG A 151 -23.31 -9.99 6.62
N GLY A 152 -24.20 -9.02 6.64
CA GLY A 152 -24.04 -7.70 7.27
C GLY A 152 -23.45 -6.65 6.34
N SER A 153 -22.88 -7.05 5.19
CA SER A 153 -22.32 -6.10 4.22
C SER A 153 -23.37 -5.25 3.52
N GLU A 154 -24.63 -5.65 3.56
CA GLU A 154 -25.78 -4.91 3.06
C GLU A 154 -26.09 -3.64 3.85
N TYR A 155 -25.65 -3.58 5.13
CA TYR A 155 -25.91 -2.43 6.02
C TYR A 155 -24.68 -1.56 6.25
N MET A 156 -23.48 -2.17 6.24
CA MET A 156 -22.22 -1.46 6.53
C MET A 156 -21.03 -2.20 5.91
N PRO A 157 -19.89 -1.49 5.70
CA PRO A 157 -18.65 -2.16 5.33
C PRO A 157 -18.23 -3.16 6.40
N VAL A 158 -17.95 -4.40 6.00
CA VAL A 158 -17.46 -5.47 6.89
C VAL A 158 -16.12 -6.00 6.41
N VAL A 159 -15.22 -6.26 7.34
CA VAL A 159 -13.95 -6.93 7.01
C VAL A 159 -14.21 -8.43 6.90
N TYR A 160 -13.99 -8.97 5.71
CA TYR A 160 -14.24 -10.36 5.39
C TYR A 160 -13.01 -11.05 4.83
N TYR A 161 -12.46 -11.96 5.59
CA TYR A 161 -11.46 -12.89 5.07
C TYR A 161 -12.18 -14.15 4.59
N SER A 162 -12.03 -14.45 3.29
CA SER A 162 -12.70 -15.59 2.65
C SER A 162 -12.49 -16.88 3.44
N ASN A 163 -13.59 -17.47 3.85
CA ASN A 163 -13.63 -18.79 4.48
C ASN A 163 -14.76 -19.59 3.85
N MET A 164 -14.73 -20.93 4.00
CA MET A 164 -15.75 -21.82 3.41
C MET A 164 -17.16 -21.63 3.98
N ARG A 165 -17.36 -20.78 4.98
CA ARG A 165 -18.62 -20.60 5.70
C ARG A 165 -19.38 -19.34 5.33
N GLY A 166 -18.79 -18.45 4.51
CA GLY A 166 -19.41 -17.17 4.13
C GLY A 166 -19.69 -16.21 5.31
N VAL A 167 -19.18 -16.51 6.51
CA VAL A 167 -19.42 -15.72 7.72
C VAL A 167 -18.21 -14.86 8.02
N PRO A 168 -18.36 -13.56 8.26
CA PRO A 168 -17.24 -12.69 8.65
C PRO A 168 -16.80 -13.03 10.09
N LEU A 169 -15.91 -14.00 10.23
CA LEU A 169 -15.33 -14.39 11.50
C LEU A 169 -13.92 -13.84 11.62
N LEU A 170 -13.77 -12.76 12.35
CA LEU A 170 -12.48 -12.24 12.78
C LEU A 170 -12.11 -12.89 14.13
N SER A 171 -11.58 -14.10 14.11
CA SER A 171 -11.02 -14.68 15.33
C SER A 171 -9.62 -14.13 15.56
N TYR A 172 -9.30 -13.79 16.81
CA TYR A 172 -7.95 -13.34 17.20
C TYR A 172 -6.88 -14.39 16.88
N THR A 173 -7.25 -15.67 16.90
CA THR A 173 -6.36 -16.77 16.49
C THR A 173 -6.00 -16.70 15.01
N TYR A 174 -6.99 -16.44 14.15
CA TYR A 174 -6.77 -16.30 12.72
C TYR A 174 -5.89 -15.09 12.41
N LEU A 175 -6.22 -13.92 12.98
CA LEU A 175 -5.47 -12.70 12.78
C LEU A 175 -4.04 -12.80 13.33
N ALA A 176 -3.85 -13.43 14.48
CA ALA A 176 -2.53 -13.68 15.04
C ALA A 176 -1.65 -14.48 14.09
N LYS A 177 -2.18 -15.58 13.53
CA LYS A 177 -1.47 -16.37 12.51
C LYS A 177 -1.20 -15.59 11.23
N ARG A 178 -2.18 -14.82 10.76
CA ARG A 178 -2.10 -14.04 9.52
C ARG A 178 -1.07 -12.93 9.61
N TRP A 179 -1.02 -12.21 10.73
CA TRP A 179 -0.15 -11.05 10.91
C TRP A 179 1.18 -11.35 11.60
N GLY A 180 1.42 -12.62 11.99
CA GLY A 180 2.62 -13.00 12.73
C GLY A 180 2.67 -12.40 14.14
N TRP A 181 1.51 -12.21 14.80
CA TRP A 181 1.37 -11.61 16.12
C TRP A 181 0.93 -12.63 17.18
N SER A 182 1.13 -12.26 18.46
CA SER A 182 0.44 -12.96 19.55
C SER A 182 -1.06 -12.58 19.59
N LYS A 183 -1.91 -13.47 20.12
CA LYS A 183 -3.34 -13.18 20.30
C LYS A 183 -3.59 -11.96 21.17
N SER A 184 -2.76 -11.77 22.21
CA SER A 184 -2.84 -10.59 23.10
C SER A 184 -2.51 -9.29 22.37
N ARG A 185 -1.55 -9.31 21.40
CA ARG A 185 -1.27 -8.15 20.55
C ARG A 185 -2.45 -7.82 19.64
N VAL A 186 -3.06 -8.86 19.03
CA VAL A 186 -4.27 -8.67 18.22
C VAL A 186 -5.38 -8.04 19.04
N GLY A 187 -5.66 -8.57 20.24
CA GLY A 187 -6.70 -8.03 21.12
C GLY A 187 -6.51 -6.55 21.45
N ARG A 188 -5.29 -6.16 21.88
CA ARG A 188 -4.97 -4.75 22.15
C ARG A 188 -5.11 -3.85 20.91
N PHE A 189 -4.66 -4.33 19.76
CA PHE A 189 -4.79 -3.61 18.50
C PHE A 189 -6.25 -3.39 18.11
N MET A 190 -7.10 -4.42 18.20
CA MET A 190 -8.52 -4.33 17.85
C MET A 190 -9.29 -3.39 18.79
N LEU A 191 -8.96 -3.37 20.08
CA LEU A 191 -9.54 -2.41 21.01
C LEU A 191 -9.18 -0.97 20.63
N LYS A 192 -7.90 -0.70 20.37
CA LYS A 192 -7.41 0.62 19.95
C LYS A 192 -7.96 1.08 18.61
N ALA A 193 -8.23 0.16 17.68
CA ALA A 193 -8.78 0.49 16.37
C ALA A 193 -10.30 0.70 16.38
N GLY A 194 -10.99 0.30 17.46
CA GLY A 194 -12.43 0.49 17.65
C GLY A 194 -12.80 1.75 18.47
N GLU A 195 -11.80 2.45 19.03
CA GLU A 195 -11.95 3.76 19.67
C GLU A 195 -11.84 4.90 18.64
#